data_3516a9d34f361b79d1de0d69d95026d9
#
_entry.id   3516a9d34f361b79d1de0d69d95026d9
#
_cell.length_a   1.000
_cell.length_b   1.000
_cell.length_c   1.000
_cell.angle_alpha   90.00
_cell.angle_beta   90.00
_cell.angle_gamma   90.00
#
_symmetry.space_group_name_H-M   'P 1'
#
loop_
_entity.id
_entity.type
_entity.pdbx_description
1 polymer ?
#
loop_
_entity_poly.entity_id
_entity_poly.type
_entity_poly.pdbx_seq_one_letter_code
_entity_poly.pdbx_strand_id
1 'polypeptide(L)'
;MFGDRARSIGLSSRPDFALVGVLRIPEIQNSPWTSLVRRVLFAIALLFAAALVVYLGRDGYHDNSGDELSFLDAFYYATVSLSTTGYGDIAPVTAEARLANIVIITPLRVLFLIVLVGTTIGVLTERSRQAFKIQRWRRSVRNHTVVVGYGTKGRTAIDAMLGDGVQPADIVVVDTDAVALEAAANVGLVTVHGSATQSDVLRLAGAQRASSVVVAANRDDTAVLVTLTARELNKNAKIVVAIREAENTHLLRQSGADSVVVSSETAGRLLGIATTTPTVVEMIEDLLTPEQGFAVAERDVEPSEVGGSPRHLGDIVLGVVRGGELIRVGEAEVDALEATDKLLYIRHAGR
;
A
#
# COMPACT_ATOMS: atom_id res chain seq x y z
N MET A 1 -14.10 56.85 -26.27
CA MET A 1 -15.14 56.45 -25.30
C MET A 1 -15.16 54.94 -25.20
N PHE A 2 -14.88 54.43 -23.98
CA PHE A 2 -14.92 53.03 -23.56
C PHE A 2 -13.77 52.13 -23.98
N GLY A 3 -12.95 51.62 -23.12
CA GLY A 3 -13.06 51.39 -21.64
C GLY A 3 -12.46 50.06 -21.41
N ASP A 4 -11.29 50.17 -20.95
CA ASP A 4 -10.33 49.17 -20.47
C ASP A 4 -10.96 48.23 -19.45
N ARG A 5 -10.79 46.91 -19.64
CA ARG A 5 -10.78 45.93 -18.57
C ARG A 5 -9.76 44.83 -18.87
N ALA A 6 -8.52 45.16 -18.57
CA ALA A 6 -7.49 44.15 -18.36
C ALA A 6 -7.88 43.26 -17.17
N ARG A 7 -8.28 41.99 -17.46
CA ARG A 7 -8.31 40.94 -16.44
C ARG A 7 -6.90 40.40 -16.28
N SER A 8 -6.30 40.74 -15.17
CA SER A 8 -5.09 40.12 -14.64
C SER A 8 -5.32 38.61 -14.47
N ILE A 9 -4.81 37.82 -15.41
CA ILE A 9 -4.65 36.38 -15.26
C ILE A 9 -3.42 36.22 -14.37
N GLY A 10 -3.66 35.97 -13.08
CA GLY A 10 -2.64 35.52 -12.16
C GLY A 10 -2.10 34.17 -12.61
N LEU A 11 -1.00 34.18 -13.33
CA LEU A 11 -0.15 33.05 -13.57
C LEU A 11 0.48 32.61 -12.26
N SER A 12 -0.22 31.76 -11.50
CA SER A 12 0.41 30.93 -10.51
C SER A 12 1.26 29.89 -11.28
N SER A 13 2.49 30.26 -11.58
CA SER A 13 3.52 29.35 -12.05
C SER A 13 3.92 28.43 -10.91
N ARG A 14 3.14 27.36 -10.69
CA ARG A 14 3.70 26.16 -10.07
C ARG A 14 4.56 25.50 -11.15
N PRO A 15 5.86 25.27 -10.89
CA PRO A 15 6.63 24.45 -11.81
C PRO A 15 5.95 23.07 -11.80
N ASP A 16 5.42 22.66 -12.94
CA ASP A 16 5.08 21.29 -13.25
C ASP A 16 6.38 20.46 -13.29
N PHE A 17 6.93 20.21 -12.11
CA PHE A 17 7.75 19.03 -11.94
C PHE A 17 6.75 17.89 -12.02
N ALA A 18 6.63 17.28 -13.18
CA ALA A 18 5.96 16.03 -13.40
C ALA A 18 6.53 15.06 -12.35
N LEU A 19 5.78 14.85 -11.27
CA LEU A 19 6.08 13.82 -10.28
C LEU A 19 5.93 12.50 -11.02
N VAL A 20 7.04 11.92 -11.43
CA VAL A 20 7.15 10.68 -12.20
C VAL A 20 6.67 9.46 -11.40
N GLY A 21 5.69 9.64 -10.55
CA GLY A 21 5.07 8.64 -9.70
C GLY A 21 5.45 8.79 -8.22
N VAL A 22 4.53 8.44 -7.35
CA VAL A 22 4.73 8.40 -5.88
C VAL A 22 4.52 6.97 -5.42
N LEU A 23 5.58 6.31 -4.95
CA LEU A 23 5.51 4.99 -4.34
C LEU A 23 5.08 5.13 -2.87
N ARG A 24 4.01 4.44 -2.48
CA ARG A 24 3.58 4.31 -1.08
C ARG A 24 3.65 2.85 -0.66
N ILE A 25 4.33 2.61 0.45
CA ILE A 25 4.35 1.31 1.13
C ILE A 25 3.35 1.41 2.28
N PRO A 26 2.42 0.47 2.43
CA PRO A 26 1.44 0.51 3.51
C PRO A 26 2.12 0.55 4.86
N GLU A 27 1.68 1.45 5.71
CA GLU A 27 2.05 1.50 7.13
C GLU A 27 0.79 1.25 7.94
N ILE A 28 0.92 0.46 9.00
CA ILE A 28 -0.07 0.45 10.07
C ILE A 28 0.01 1.84 10.72
N GLN A 29 -0.82 2.76 10.24
CA GLN A 29 -0.83 4.14 10.69
C GLN A 29 -1.42 4.23 12.10
N ASN A 30 -0.56 4.31 13.10
CA ASN A 30 -0.88 5.16 14.24
C ASN A 30 -0.76 6.60 13.74
N SER A 31 -1.87 7.32 13.66
CA SER A 31 -1.92 8.70 13.18
C SER A 31 -0.78 9.54 13.81
N PRO A 32 0.13 10.14 13.05
CA PRO A 32 1.23 10.91 13.59
C PRO A 32 0.73 12.10 14.45
N TRP A 33 -0.47 12.60 14.19
CA TRP A 33 -1.12 13.65 14.95
C TRP A 33 -1.43 13.27 16.40
N THR A 34 -1.91 12.04 16.64
CA THR A 34 -2.21 11.59 18.02
C THR A 34 -0.96 11.48 18.87
N SER A 35 0.15 11.04 18.30
CA SER A 35 1.44 10.97 19.00
C SER A 35 2.02 12.36 19.26
N LEU A 36 1.89 13.30 18.31
CA LEU A 36 2.32 14.68 18.46
C LEU A 36 1.52 15.40 19.55
N VAL A 37 0.18 15.35 19.47
CA VAL A 37 -0.73 15.96 20.45
C VAL A 37 -0.45 15.42 21.85
N ARG A 38 -0.28 14.10 22.01
CA ARG A 38 0.05 13.50 23.30
C ARG A 38 1.37 14.03 23.88
N ARG A 39 2.40 14.20 23.05
CA ARG A 39 3.70 14.75 23.49
C ARG A 39 3.60 16.22 23.87
N VAL A 40 2.87 17.03 23.10
CA VAL A 40 2.63 18.44 23.43
C VAL A 40 1.85 18.57 24.72
N LEU A 41 0.78 17.81 24.90
CA LEU A 41 0.02 17.80 26.16
C LEU A 41 0.88 17.36 27.35
N PHE A 42 1.78 16.41 27.15
CA PHE A 42 2.70 15.96 28.20
C PHE A 42 3.72 17.06 28.55
N ALA A 43 4.26 17.77 27.54
CA ALA A 43 5.16 18.91 27.80
C ALA A 43 4.45 20.04 28.57
N ILE A 44 3.19 20.35 28.21
CA ILE A 44 2.36 21.32 28.95
C ILE A 44 2.10 20.84 30.38
N ALA A 45 1.81 19.57 30.59
CA ALA A 45 1.61 19.00 31.92
C ALA A 45 2.87 19.12 32.79
N LEU A 46 4.07 18.88 32.23
CA LEU A 46 5.34 19.07 32.94
C LEU A 46 5.57 20.52 33.34
N LEU A 47 5.21 21.47 32.47
CA LEU A 47 5.31 22.91 32.74
C LEU A 47 4.35 23.30 33.90
N PHE A 48 3.11 22.86 33.87
CA PHE A 48 2.16 23.10 34.96
C PHE A 48 2.60 22.45 36.27
N ALA A 49 3.14 21.24 36.22
CA ALA A 49 3.67 20.54 37.40
C ALA A 49 4.83 21.32 38.02
N ALA A 50 5.77 21.84 37.21
CA ALA A 50 6.86 22.67 37.67
C ALA A 50 6.35 23.98 38.29
N ALA A 51 5.42 24.67 37.64
CA ALA A 51 4.81 25.90 38.15
C ALA A 51 4.09 25.67 39.50
N LEU A 52 3.36 24.55 39.63
CA LEU A 52 2.69 24.18 40.86
C LEU A 52 3.68 23.93 41.99
N VAL A 53 4.77 23.21 41.76
CA VAL A 53 5.82 22.97 42.75
C VAL A 53 6.43 24.29 43.26
N VAL A 54 6.73 25.22 42.34
CA VAL A 54 7.28 26.54 42.68
C VAL A 54 6.25 27.37 43.45
N TYR A 55 4.98 27.38 43.02
CA TYR A 55 3.91 28.11 43.67
C TYR A 55 3.63 27.62 45.11
N LEU A 56 3.65 26.29 45.33
CA LEU A 56 3.48 25.71 46.65
C LEU A 56 4.66 26.01 47.58
N GLY A 57 5.86 26.17 47.05
CA GLY A 57 7.06 26.55 47.78
C GLY A 57 7.45 28.03 47.69
N ARG A 58 6.54 28.92 47.29
CA ARG A 58 6.78 30.30 46.94
C ARG A 58 7.56 31.09 48.00
N ASP A 59 7.32 30.82 49.29
CA ASP A 59 8.00 31.51 50.39
C ASP A 59 9.53 31.24 50.39
N GLY A 60 9.99 30.23 49.69
CA GLY A 60 11.40 29.87 49.56
C GLY A 60 12.09 30.48 48.34
N TYR A 61 11.37 31.25 47.53
CA TYR A 61 11.91 31.94 46.36
C TYR A 61 11.97 33.45 46.58
N HIS A 62 12.95 34.10 46.00
CA HIS A 62 13.10 35.56 45.99
C HIS A 62 12.89 36.07 44.58
N ASP A 63 12.00 37.06 44.42
CA ASP A 63 11.83 37.83 43.22
C ASP A 63 12.52 39.20 43.38
N ASN A 64 13.30 39.61 42.38
CA ASN A 64 13.98 40.90 42.38
C ASN A 64 13.01 42.09 42.34
N SER A 65 11.73 41.90 41.98
CA SER A 65 10.70 42.94 42.02
C SER A 65 10.26 43.27 43.46
N GLY A 66 10.54 42.39 44.43
CA GLY A 66 10.23 42.59 45.85
C GLY A 66 8.81 42.28 46.26
N ASP A 67 7.97 41.79 45.31
CA ASP A 67 6.60 41.42 45.59
C ASP A 67 6.47 39.93 45.97
N GLU A 68 5.34 39.55 46.63
CA GLU A 68 5.04 38.16 46.87
C GLU A 68 4.82 37.37 45.56
N LEU A 69 5.44 36.19 45.44
CA LEU A 69 5.41 35.40 44.22
C LEU A 69 3.96 34.94 43.89
N SER A 70 3.43 35.50 42.83
CA SER A 70 2.12 35.15 42.28
C SER A 70 2.16 33.80 41.52
N PHE A 71 1.00 33.25 41.20
CA PHE A 71 0.96 32.08 40.30
C PHE A 71 1.54 32.35 38.93
N LEU A 72 1.39 33.58 38.41
CA LEU A 72 1.96 33.98 37.12
C LEU A 72 3.49 33.96 37.17
N ASP A 73 4.09 34.45 38.28
CA ASP A 73 5.54 34.49 38.47
C ASP A 73 6.11 33.07 38.62
N ALA A 74 5.38 32.17 39.32
CA ALA A 74 5.73 30.75 39.37
C ALA A 74 5.68 30.06 38.03
N PHE A 75 4.70 30.40 37.20
CA PHE A 75 4.56 29.87 35.83
C PHE A 75 5.65 30.43 34.92
N TYR A 76 5.96 31.72 35.06
CA TYR A 76 7.07 32.37 34.37
C TYR A 76 8.41 31.71 34.74
N TYR A 77 8.70 31.58 36.02
CA TYR A 77 9.89 30.87 36.50
C TYR A 77 10.00 29.44 35.96
N ALA A 78 8.91 28.68 35.99
CA ALA A 78 8.88 27.33 35.45
C ALA A 78 9.21 27.35 33.96
N THR A 79 8.63 28.26 33.18
CA THR A 79 8.87 28.40 31.74
C THR A 79 10.33 28.71 31.45
N VAL A 80 10.89 29.72 32.13
CA VAL A 80 12.29 30.18 31.99
C VAL A 80 13.26 29.06 32.43
N SER A 81 12.92 28.34 33.51
CA SER A 81 13.73 27.24 34.02
C SER A 81 13.70 26.03 33.10
N LEU A 82 12.54 25.58 32.64
CA LEU A 82 12.40 24.39 31.79
C LEU A 82 12.96 24.63 30.38
N SER A 83 12.88 25.90 29.86
CA SER A 83 13.49 26.26 28.59
C SER A 83 15.02 26.42 28.67
N THR A 84 15.62 26.28 29.86
CA THR A 84 17.04 26.46 30.14
C THR A 84 17.56 27.91 29.94
N THR A 85 16.68 28.91 29.89
CA THR A 85 17.06 30.31 29.75
C THR A 85 17.69 30.82 31.04
N GLY A 86 16.98 30.67 32.20
CA GLY A 86 17.50 30.98 33.54
C GLY A 86 17.95 32.39 33.74
N TYR A 87 17.06 33.38 33.61
CA TYR A 87 17.42 34.82 33.83
C TYR A 87 17.93 35.12 35.23
N GLY A 88 17.50 34.30 36.25
CA GLY A 88 17.98 34.53 37.62
C GLY A 88 17.28 35.65 38.36
N ASP A 89 16.25 36.24 37.80
CA ASP A 89 15.36 37.24 38.38
C ASP A 89 14.51 36.69 39.54
N ILE A 90 14.05 35.44 39.39
CA ILE A 90 13.44 34.63 40.45
C ILE A 90 14.41 33.50 40.78
N ALA A 91 14.75 33.33 42.09
CA ALA A 91 15.72 32.33 42.50
C ALA A 91 15.36 31.69 43.85
N PRO A 92 15.67 30.38 44.05
CA PRO A 92 15.46 29.70 45.32
C PRO A 92 16.49 30.13 46.33
N VAL A 93 16.03 30.64 47.48
CA VAL A 93 16.90 31.16 48.56
C VAL A 93 16.95 30.22 49.77
N THR A 94 15.85 29.53 50.08
CA THR A 94 15.82 28.58 51.20
C THR A 94 16.41 27.21 50.85
N ALA A 95 16.82 26.43 51.83
CA ALA A 95 17.37 25.09 51.65
C ALA A 95 16.33 24.15 51.03
N GLU A 96 15.06 24.24 51.45
CA GLU A 96 13.95 23.43 50.95
C GLU A 96 13.67 23.74 49.45
N ALA A 97 13.63 25.04 49.09
CA ALA A 97 13.42 25.44 47.70
C ALA A 97 14.58 24.99 46.78
N ARG A 98 15.81 25.06 47.29
CA ARG A 98 17.00 24.57 46.55
C ARG A 98 16.95 23.06 46.36
N LEU A 99 16.55 22.31 47.41
CA LEU A 99 16.37 20.86 47.33
C LEU A 99 15.27 20.50 46.33
N ALA A 100 14.12 21.17 46.37
CA ALA A 100 13.04 20.99 45.41
C ALA A 100 13.51 21.26 43.97
N ASN A 101 14.33 22.26 43.73
CA ASN A 101 14.91 22.52 42.42
C ASN A 101 15.84 21.39 41.96
N ILE A 102 16.67 20.84 42.83
CA ILE A 102 17.58 19.74 42.46
C ILE A 102 16.80 18.46 42.18
N VAL A 103 15.84 18.10 43.06
CA VAL A 103 15.18 16.78 43.03
C VAL A 103 13.97 16.76 42.12
N ILE A 104 13.28 17.88 41.91
CA ILE A 104 12.03 17.93 41.16
C ILE A 104 12.21 18.76 39.87
N ILE A 105 12.57 20.05 39.99
CA ILE A 105 12.61 20.97 38.81
C ILE A 105 13.68 20.53 37.80
N THR A 106 14.86 20.12 38.25
CA THR A 106 15.94 19.69 37.33
C THR A 106 15.58 18.42 36.55
N PRO A 107 15.04 17.34 37.16
CA PRO A 107 14.52 16.20 36.37
C PRO A 107 13.37 16.56 35.44
N LEU A 108 12.42 17.40 35.87
CA LEU A 108 11.34 17.88 34.99
C LEU A 108 11.89 18.65 33.77
N ARG A 109 12.93 19.49 33.97
CA ARG A 109 13.62 20.20 32.89
C ARG A 109 14.21 19.23 31.89
N VAL A 110 14.98 18.23 32.36
CA VAL A 110 15.59 17.22 31.48
C VAL A 110 14.51 16.47 30.69
N LEU A 111 13.42 16.06 31.35
CA LEU A 111 12.31 15.36 30.72
C LEU A 111 11.59 16.24 29.70
N PHE A 112 11.35 17.53 30.00
CA PHE A 112 10.76 18.50 29.08
C PHE A 112 11.62 18.66 27.82
N LEU A 113 12.95 18.78 27.98
CA LEU A 113 13.88 18.88 26.85
C LEU A 113 13.89 17.60 25.99
N ILE A 114 13.89 16.42 26.62
CA ILE A 114 13.82 15.14 25.90
C ILE A 114 12.53 15.08 25.04
N VAL A 115 11.40 15.52 25.59
CA VAL A 115 10.12 15.53 24.86
C VAL A 115 10.16 16.54 23.72
N LEU A 116 10.69 17.75 23.95
CA LEU A 116 10.77 18.82 22.96
C LEU A 116 11.70 18.43 21.79
N VAL A 117 12.93 18.02 22.12
CA VAL A 117 13.93 17.59 21.13
C VAL A 117 13.48 16.32 20.39
N GLY A 118 12.97 15.33 21.14
CA GLY A 118 12.46 14.09 20.57
C GLY A 118 11.28 14.31 19.61
N THR A 119 10.44 15.33 19.86
CA THR A 119 9.35 15.70 18.95
C THR A 119 9.89 16.31 17.67
N THR A 120 10.86 17.21 17.77
CA THR A 120 11.50 17.87 16.61
C THR A 120 12.24 16.85 15.74
N ILE A 121 13.04 15.98 16.34
CA ILE A 121 13.74 14.90 15.62
C ILE A 121 12.76 13.94 14.98
N GLY A 122 11.66 13.56 15.67
CA GLY A 122 10.63 12.69 15.13
C GLY A 122 10.04 13.20 13.81
N VAL A 123 9.67 14.48 13.77
CA VAL A 123 9.11 15.11 12.56
C VAL A 123 10.12 15.18 11.42
N LEU A 124 11.37 15.50 11.70
CA LEU A 124 12.44 15.58 10.70
C LEU A 124 12.84 14.20 10.15
N THR A 125 12.78 13.17 10.99
CA THR A 125 13.22 11.80 10.63
C THR A 125 12.15 11.03 9.85
N GLU A 126 10.87 11.41 9.96
CA GLU A 126 9.76 10.74 9.26
C GLU A 126 9.97 10.72 7.73
N ARG A 127 10.35 11.85 7.15
CA ARG A 127 10.64 11.96 5.71
C ARG A 127 11.85 11.09 5.29
N SER A 128 12.87 11.03 6.12
CA SER A 128 14.06 10.22 5.85
C SER A 128 13.76 8.72 5.97
N ARG A 129 12.96 8.31 6.94
CA ARG A 129 12.54 6.91 7.11
C ARG A 129 11.74 6.38 5.93
N GLN A 130 10.80 7.18 5.39
CA GLN A 130 10.03 6.81 4.21
C GLN A 130 10.96 6.62 2.98
N ALA A 131 11.89 7.53 2.76
CA ALA A 131 12.85 7.40 1.66
C ALA A 131 13.73 6.14 1.81
N PHE A 132 14.18 5.82 3.03
CA PHE A 132 14.95 4.59 3.31
C PHE A 132 14.11 3.32 3.12
N LYS A 133 12.84 3.30 3.57
CA LYS A 133 11.93 2.17 3.36
C LYS A 133 11.70 1.92 1.87
N ILE A 134 11.44 2.98 1.10
CA ILE A 134 11.27 2.90 -0.36
C ILE A 134 12.53 2.33 -1.03
N GLN A 135 13.71 2.83 -0.68
CA GLN A 135 14.97 2.31 -1.24
C GLN A 135 15.23 0.84 -0.85
N ARG A 136 14.95 0.48 0.39
CA ARG A 136 15.10 -0.90 0.87
C ARG A 136 14.12 -1.83 0.15
N TRP A 137 12.86 -1.45 0.05
CA TRP A 137 11.83 -2.20 -0.67
C TRP A 137 12.23 -2.38 -2.15
N ARG A 138 12.63 -1.32 -2.83
CA ARG A 138 13.10 -1.37 -4.23
C ARG A 138 14.28 -2.31 -4.44
N ARG A 139 15.12 -2.55 -3.45
CA ARG A 139 16.25 -3.49 -3.54
C ARG A 139 15.83 -4.93 -3.25
N SER A 140 14.85 -5.13 -2.38
CA SER A 140 14.43 -6.46 -1.92
C SER A 140 13.31 -7.06 -2.76
N VAL A 141 12.44 -6.24 -3.38
CA VAL A 141 11.29 -6.74 -4.14
C VAL A 141 11.73 -7.47 -5.40
N ARG A 142 11.37 -8.76 -5.46
CA ARG A 142 11.57 -9.65 -6.61
C ARG A 142 10.42 -10.63 -6.67
N ASN A 143 10.11 -11.15 -7.86
CA ASN A 143 9.07 -12.15 -8.09
C ASN A 143 7.66 -11.73 -7.62
N HIS A 144 7.42 -10.40 -7.56
CA HIS A 144 6.13 -9.82 -7.21
C HIS A 144 5.25 -9.63 -8.44
N THR A 145 3.98 -9.36 -8.24
CA THR A 145 3.02 -9.05 -9.29
C THR A 145 2.76 -7.55 -9.36
N VAL A 146 2.87 -6.96 -10.54
CA VAL A 146 2.46 -5.57 -10.81
C VAL A 146 1.07 -5.57 -11.41
N VAL A 147 0.11 -4.89 -10.77
CA VAL A 147 -1.26 -4.72 -11.28
C VAL A 147 -1.46 -3.29 -11.72
N VAL A 148 -1.76 -3.10 -12.99
CA VAL A 148 -2.03 -1.79 -13.60
C VAL A 148 -3.53 -1.57 -13.70
N GLY A 149 -4.03 -0.60 -12.93
CA GLY A 149 -5.44 -0.26 -12.80
C GLY A 149 -6.08 -0.93 -11.57
N TYR A 150 -6.62 -0.12 -10.65
CA TYR A 150 -7.33 -0.57 -9.44
C TYR A 150 -8.85 -0.29 -9.53
N GLY A 151 -9.39 -0.40 -10.74
CA GLY A 151 -10.84 -0.43 -10.98
C GLY A 151 -11.44 -1.81 -10.63
N THR A 152 -12.66 -2.08 -11.08
CA THR A 152 -13.36 -3.35 -10.81
C THR A 152 -12.52 -4.56 -11.24
N LYS A 153 -11.98 -4.58 -12.47
CA LYS A 153 -11.16 -5.69 -12.98
C LYS A 153 -9.90 -5.93 -12.15
N GLY A 154 -9.18 -4.86 -11.81
CA GLY A 154 -7.94 -4.95 -11.04
C GLY A 154 -8.17 -5.41 -9.61
N ARG A 155 -9.22 -4.91 -8.95
CA ARG A 155 -9.59 -5.36 -7.60
C ARG A 155 -9.96 -6.84 -7.57
N THR A 156 -10.87 -7.26 -8.47
CA THR A 156 -11.27 -8.67 -8.54
C THR A 156 -10.08 -9.60 -8.84
N ALA A 157 -9.15 -9.17 -9.73
CA ALA A 157 -7.94 -9.94 -9.98
C ALA A 157 -7.02 -10.04 -8.74
N ILE A 158 -6.91 -8.96 -7.96
CA ILE A 158 -6.15 -8.96 -6.71
C ILE A 158 -6.83 -9.84 -5.66
N ASP A 159 -8.16 -9.75 -5.50
CA ASP A 159 -8.92 -10.57 -4.55
C ASP A 159 -8.71 -12.07 -4.85
N ALA A 160 -8.75 -12.47 -6.13
CA ALA A 160 -8.44 -13.83 -6.55
C ALA A 160 -7.00 -14.26 -6.19
N MET A 161 -6.00 -13.38 -6.43
CA MET A 161 -4.60 -13.69 -6.05
C MET A 161 -4.42 -13.80 -4.53
N LEU A 162 -5.09 -12.97 -3.74
CA LEU A 162 -5.06 -13.04 -2.28
C LEU A 162 -5.72 -14.33 -1.78
N GLY A 163 -6.84 -14.75 -2.39
CA GLY A 163 -7.50 -16.03 -2.13
C GLY A 163 -6.60 -17.23 -2.44
N ASP A 164 -5.75 -17.15 -3.46
CA ASP A 164 -4.72 -18.15 -3.79
C ASP A 164 -3.48 -18.08 -2.89
N GLY A 165 -3.48 -17.22 -1.86
CA GLY A 165 -2.43 -17.13 -0.85
C GLY A 165 -1.27 -16.22 -1.19
N VAL A 166 -1.38 -15.41 -2.25
CA VAL A 166 -0.38 -14.36 -2.55
C VAL A 166 -0.42 -13.31 -1.45
N GLN A 167 0.74 -12.92 -0.93
CA GLN A 167 0.78 -11.94 0.15
C GLN A 167 0.54 -10.53 -0.39
N PRO A 168 -0.21 -9.65 0.33
CA PRO A 168 -0.45 -8.27 -0.10
C PRO A 168 0.83 -7.49 -0.38
N ALA A 169 1.92 -7.77 0.35
CA ALA A 169 3.22 -7.13 0.17
C ALA A 169 3.91 -7.48 -1.16
N ASP A 170 3.50 -8.58 -1.81
CA ASP A 170 4.02 -9.03 -3.09
C ASP A 170 3.18 -8.54 -4.28
N ILE A 171 2.19 -7.68 -4.01
CA ILE A 171 1.36 -7.06 -5.05
C ILE A 171 1.61 -5.55 -5.07
N VAL A 172 1.93 -5.03 -6.24
CA VAL A 172 2.17 -3.61 -6.48
C VAL A 172 1.11 -3.08 -7.43
N VAL A 173 0.32 -2.12 -6.96
CA VAL A 173 -0.75 -1.50 -7.74
C VAL A 173 -0.26 -0.19 -8.35
N VAL A 174 -0.48 -0.01 -9.63
CA VAL A 174 -0.20 1.24 -10.36
C VAL A 174 -1.51 1.82 -10.86
N ASP A 175 -1.84 3.04 -10.45
CA ASP A 175 -3.02 3.75 -10.94
C ASP A 175 -2.76 5.27 -10.99
N THR A 176 -3.57 5.98 -11.76
CA THR A 176 -3.60 7.45 -11.82
C THR A 176 -4.60 8.04 -10.83
N ASP A 177 -5.53 7.24 -10.31
CA ASP A 177 -6.53 7.68 -9.33
C ASP A 177 -6.00 7.51 -7.90
N ALA A 178 -5.81 8.64 -7.23
CA ALA A 178 -5.32 8.68 -5.85
C ALA A 178 -6.29 8.03 -4.85
N VAL A 179 -7.62 8.11 -5.10
CA VAL A 179 -8.65 7.52 -4.23
C VAL A 179 -8.62 6.00 -4.34
N ALA A 180 -8.49 5.48 -5.56
CA ALA A 180 -8.33 4.04 -5.79
C ALA A 180 -7.06 3.50 -5.11
N LEU A 181 -5.94 4.24 -5.19
CA LEU A 181 -4.69 3.84 -4.53
C LEU A 181 -4.75 3.92 -3.00
N GLU A 182 -5.50 4.85 -2.44
CA GLU A 182 -5.74 4.91 -1.00
C GLU A 182 -6.53 3.67 -0.52
N ALA A 183 -7.56 3.29 -1.27
CA ALA A 183 -8.29 2.05 -0.99
C ALA A 183 -7.38 0.81 -1.07
N ALA A 184 -6.50 0.73 -2.08
CA ALA A 184 -5.52 -0.36 -2.21
C ALA A 184 -4.52 -0.38 -1.03
N ALA A 185 -4.03 0.77 -0.59
CA ALA A 185 -3.12 0.88 0.54
C ALA A 185 -3.76 0.43 1.86
N ASN A 186 -5.06 0.68 2.05
CA ASN A 186 -5.81 0.29 3.25
C ASN A 186 -5.93 -1.25 3.40
N VAL A 187 -5.88 -2.00 2.30
CA VAL A 187 -5.84 -3.48 2.33
C VAL A 187 -4.40 -4.03 2.32
N GLY A 188 -3.41 -3.18 2.51
CA GLY A 188 -2.01 -3.61 2.69
C GLY A 188 -1.20 -3.71 1.40
N LEU A 189 -1.71 -3.27 0.25
CA LEU A 189 -1.03 -3.34 -1.03
C LEU A 189 -0.01 -2.20 -1.18
N VAL A 190 1.09 -2.49 -1.89
CA VAL A 190 2.04 -1.44 -2.28
C VAL A 190 1.47 -0.65 -3.46
N THR A 191 1.52 0.68 -3.40
CA THR A 191 0.88 1.53 -4.41
C THR A 191 1.86 2.48 -5.07
N VAL A 192 1.70 2.68 -6.38
CA VAL A 192 2.45 3.64 -7.19
C VAL A 192 1.46 4.52 -7.93
N HIS A 193 1.47 5.81 -7.63
CA HIS A 193 0.63 6.79 -8.31
C HIS A 193 1.32 7.27 -9.61
N GLY A 194 0.67 7.09 -10.74
CA GLY A 194 1.16 7.55 -12.03
C GLY A 194 0.62 6.74 -13.20
N SER A 195 0.89 7.20 -14.43
CA SER A 195 0.49 6.49 -15.62
C SER A 195 1.47 5.36 -15.94
N ALA A 196 0.99 4.12 -15.98
CA ALA A 196 1.79 2.94 -16.33
C ALA A 196 2.24 2.90 -17.81
N THR A 197 1.78 3.83 -18.64
CA THR A 197 2.31 4.02 -20.01
C THR A 197 3.72 4.64 -19.98
N GLN A 198 4.13 5.20 -18.84
CA GLN A 198 5.46 5.76 -18.65
C GLN A 198 6.39 4.71 -18.04
N SER A 199 7.53 4.47 -18.69
CA SER A 199 8.51 3.47 -18.26
C SER A 199 9.04 3.73 -16.84
N ASP A 200 9.19 5.00 -16.45
CA ASP A 200 9.68 5.36 -15.12
C ASP A 200 8.69 4.98 -14.01
N VAL A 201 7.38 5.07 -14.26
CA VAL A 201 6.33 4.64 -13.32
C VAL A 201 6.37 3.12 -13.15
N LEU A 202 6.47 2.36 -14.24
CA LEU A 202 6.63 0.91 -14.17
C LEU A 202 7.97 0.49 -13.54
N ARG A 203 9.05 1.26 -13.74
CA ARG A 203 10.32 1.07 -13.03
C ARG A 203 10.18 1.30 -11.52
N LEU A 204 9.40 2.31 -11.11
CA LEU A 204 9.07 2.53 -9.70
C LEU A 204 8.30 1.36 -9.10
N ALA A 205 7.39 0.77 -9.87
CA ALA A 205 6.65 -0.44 -9.47
C ALA A 205 7.51 -1.71 -9.47
N GLY A 206 8.77 -1.65 -9.94
CA GLY A 206 9.68 -2.79 -9.99
C GLY A 206 9.40 -3.76 -11.13
N ALA A 207 8.70 -3.36 -12.20
CA ALA A 207 8.28 -4.22 -13.31
C ALA A 207 9.44 -5.01 -13.94
N GLN A 208 10.67 -4.46 -13.94
CA GLN A 208 11.87 -5.15 -14.45
C GLN A 208 12.27 -6.41 -13.66
N ARG A 209 11.68 -6.65 -12.49
CA ARG A 209 11.95 -7.80 -11.60
C ARG A 209 10.68 -8.51 -11.16
N ALA A 210 9.53 -8.08 -11.68
CA ALA A 210 8.25 -8.71 -11.43
C ALA A 210 8.21 -10.11 -12.09
N SER A 211 7.56 -11.07 -11.44
CA SER A 211 7.23 -12.36 -12.05
C SER A 211 6.07 -12.22 -13.04
N SER A 212 5.13 -11.33 -12.72
CA SER A 212 3.95 -11.11 -13.55
C SER A 212 3.50 -9.65 -13.56
N VAL A 213 2.84 -9.27 -14.65
CA VAL A 213 2.20 -7.97 -14.84
C VAL A 213 0.77 -8.19 -15.29
N VAL A 214 -0.19 -7.71 -14.50
CA VAL A 214 -1.62 -7.75 -14.83
C VAL A 214 -2.04 -6.37 -15.31
N VAL A 215 -2.49 -6.27 -16.55
CA VAL A 215 -2.95 -5.01 -17.14
C VAL A 215 -4.48 -4.99 -17.15
N ALA A 216 -5.07 -4.27 -16.22
CA ALA A 216 -6.50 -4.10 -16.02
C ALA A 216 -6.98 -2.67 -16.38
N ALA A 217 -6.37 -2.08 -17.40
CA ALA A 217 -6.70 -0.74 -17.86
C ALA A 217 -8.15 -0.64 -18.39
N ASN A 218 -8.69 0.58 -18.33
CA ASN A 218 -10.05 0.84 -18.79
C ASN A 218 -10.16 0.97 -20.33
N ARG A 219 -9.05 1.30 -20.99
CA ARG A 219 -8.96 1.56 -22.43
C ARG A 219 -7.96 0.60 -23.08
N ASP A 220 -8.32 0.05 -24.22
CA ASP A 220 -7.49 -0.92 -24.92
C ASP A 220 -6.20 -0.29 -25.49
N ASP A 221 -6.24 0.96 -25.94
CA ASP A 221 -5.04 1.71 -26.36
C ASP A 221 -4.03 1.87 -25.23
N THR A 222 -4.51 2.18 -24.03
CA THR A 222 -3.68 2.22 -22.82
C THR A 222 -3.12 0.84 -22.49
N ALA A 223 -3.93 -0.21 -22.61
CA ALA A 223 -3.48 -1.59 -22.38
C ALA A 223 -2.35 -1.99 -23.33
N VAL A 224 -2.43 -1.63 -24.60
CA VAL A 224 -1.36 -1.87 -25.59
C VAL A 224 -0.06 -1.17 -25.18
N LEU A 225 -0.12 0.13 -24.85
CA LEU A 225 1.07 0.91 -24.48
C LEU A 225 1.71 0.37 -23.18
N VAL A 226 0.90 0.03 -22.18
CA VAL A 226 1.40 -0.57 -20.93
C VAL A 226 2.06 -1.91 -21.19
N THR A 227 1.46 -2.77 -22.02
CA THR A 227 1.99 -4.08 -22.38
C THR A 227 3.34 -3.96 -23.07
N LEU A 228 3.46 -3.08 -24.07
CA LEU A 228 4.72 -2.79 -24.75
C LEU A 228 5.79 -2.32 -23.76
N THR A 229 5.46 -1.35 -22.90
CA THR A 229 6.40 -0.80 -21.93
C THR A 229 6.83 -1.87 -20.90
N ALA A 230 5.89 -2.70 -20.43
CA ALA A 230 6.19 -3.78 -19.49
C ALA A 230 7.10 -4.84 -20.14
N ARG A 231 6.84 -5.25 -21.36
CA ARG A 231 7.65 -6.22 -22.10
C ARG A 231 9.04 -5.70 -22.43
N GLU A 232 9.17 -4.41 -22.75
CA GLU A 232 10.47 -3.75 -22.93
C GLU A 232 11.29 -3.80 -21.65
N LEU A 233 10.66 -3.53 -20.49
CA LEU A 233 11.32 -3.53 -19.19
C LEU A 233 11.67 -4.94 -18.69
N ASN A 234 10.84 -5.93 -19.01
CA ASN A 234 11.00 -7.30 -18.54
C ASN A 234 10.56 -8.30 -19.62
N LYS A 235 11.56 -8.96 -20.22
CA LYS A 235 11.31 -9.94 -21.29
C LYS A 235 10.70 -11.25 -20.78
N ASN A 236 10.86 -11.54 -19.48
CA ASN A 236 10.50 -12.83 -18.88
C ASN A 236 9.23 -12.77 -18.01
N ALA A 237 8.72 -11.58 -17.69
CA ALA A 237 7.51 -11.47 -16.91
C ALA A 237 6.31 -12.08 -17.64
N LYS A 238 5.44 -12.77 -16.93
CA LYS A 238 4.13 -13.20 -17.45
C LYS A 238 3.21 -11.99 -17.52
N ILE A 239 2.80 -11.58 -18.72
CA ILE A 239 1.95 -10.41 -18.91
C ILE A 239 0.53 -10.88 -19.26
N VAL A 240 -0.41 -10.60 -18.37
CA VAL A 240 -1.84 -10.90 -18.53
C VAL A 240 -2.60 -9.60 -18.72
N VAL A 241 -3.38 -9.50 -19.78
CA VAL A 241 -4.03 -8.24 -20.19
C VAL A 241 -5.53 -8.44 -20.30
N ALA A 242 -6.32 -7.58 -19.66
CA ALA A 242 -7.75 -7.49 -19.88
C ALA A 242 -8.08 -6.39 -20.89
N ILE A 243 -8.82 -6.74 -21.92
CA ILE A 243 -9.32 -5.82 -22.95
C ILE A 243 -10.85 -5.84 -23.03
N ARG A 244 -11.41 -4.86 -23.71
CA ARG A 244 -12.84 -4.75 -23.97
C ARG A 244 -13.23 -5.34 -25.30
N GLU A 245 -12.50 -5.00 -26.36
CA GLU A 245 -12.84 -5.33 -27.75
C GLU A 245 -11.98 -6.52 -28.24
N ALA A 246 -12.66 -7.60 -28.62
CA ALA A 246 -12.00 -8.84 -29.07
C ALA A 246 -11.08 -8.63 -30.30
N GLU A 247 -11.42 -7.67 -31.15
CA GLU A 247 -10.61 -7.31 -32.33
C GLU A 247 -9.19 -6.88 -31.96
N ASN A 248 -8.98 -6.29 -30.77
CA ASN A 248 -7.67 -5.85 -30.31
C ASN A 248 -6.77 -6.97 -29.78
N THR A 249 -7.26 -8.20 -29.68
CA THR A 249 -6.51 -9.34 -29.10
C THR A 249 -5.18 -9.57 -29.80
N HIS A 250 -5.16 -9.50 -31.14
CA HIS A 250 -3.95 -9.72 -31.92
C HIS A 250 -2.88 -8.65 -31.65
N LEU A 251 -3.29 -7.38 -31.43
CA LEU A 251 -2.39 -6.28 -31.09
C LEU A 251 -1.70 -6.51 -29.74
N LEU A 252 -2.45 -6.99 -28.74
CA LEU A 252 -1.90 -7.28 -27.42
C LEU A 252 -0.88 -8.44 -27.46
N ARG A 253 -1.18 -9.50 -28.21
CA ARG A 253 -0.25 -10.61 -28.41
C ARG A 253 1.03 -10.15 -29.11
N GLN A 254 0.91 -9.34 -30.17
CA GLN A 254 2.06 -8.73 -30.86
C GLN A 254 2.84 -7.78 -29.95
N SER A 255 2.16 -7.11 -29.01
CA SER A 255 2.78 -6.24 -28.01
C SER A 255 3.50 -7.02 -26.89
N GLY A 256 3.39 -8.35 -26.87
CA GLY A 256 4.07 -9.23 -25.93
C GLY A 256 3.22 -9.66 -24.75
N ALA A 257 1.89 -9.62 -24.84
CA ALA A 257 1.02 -10.26 -23.85
C ALA A 257 1.09 -11.79 -23.97
N ASP A 258 1.25 -12.48 -22.84
CA ASP A 258 1.22 -13.95 -22.79
C ASP A 258 -0.22 -14.47 -22.73
N SER A 259 -1.13 -13.69 -22.11
CA SER A 259 -2.53 -14.02 -22.00
C SER A 259 -3.39 -12.76 -22.18
N VAL A 260 -4.49 -12.90 -22.92
CA VAL A 260 -5.45 -11.82 -23.17
C VAL A 260 -6.84 -12.28 -22.79
N VAL A 261 -7.50 -11.55 -21.90
CA VAL A 261 -8.87 -11.81 -21.45
C VAL A 261 -9.80 -10.73 -22.02
N VAL A 262 -10.77 -11.13 -22.85
CA VAL A 262 -11.79 -10.23 -23.40
C VAL A 262 -12.93 -10.10 -22.41
N SER A 263 -12.90 -9.06 -21.59
CA SER A 263 -13.83 -8.91 -20.45
C SER A 263 -15.28 -8.69 -20.87
N SER A 264 -15.52 -7.91 -21.93
CA SER A 264 -16.88 -7.62 -22.41
C SER A 264 -17.55 -8.87 -23.02
N GLU A 265 -16.81 -9.66 -23.80
CA GLU A 265 -17.32 -10.88 -24.41
C GLU A 265 -17.62 -11.95 -23.36
N THR A 266 -16.73 -12.12 -22.38
CA THR A 266 -16.94 -13.07 -21.28
C THR A 266 -18.19 -12.70 -20.48
N ALA A 267 -18.33 -11.43 -20.09
CA ALA A 267 -19.53 -10.98 -19.38
C ALA A 267 -20.80 -11.13 -20.23
N GLY A 268 -20.74 -10.79 -21.53
CA GLY A 268 -21.88 -10.96 -22.45
C GLY A 268 -22.32 -12.41 -22.61
N ARG A 269 -21.37 -13.35 -22.68
CA ARG A 269 -21.68 -14.79 -22.74
C ARG A 269 -22.37 -15.27 -21.44
N LEU A 270 -21.86 -14.86 -20.25
CA LEU A 270 -22.48 -15.19 -18.98
C LEU A 270 -23.90 -14.62 -18.88
N LEU A 271 -24.14 -13.37 -19.29
CA LEU A 271 -25.47 -12.79 -19.35
C LEU A 271 -26.41 -13.58 -20.27
N GLY A 272 -25.95 -14.01 -21.47
CA GLY A 272 -26.73 -14.85 -22.35
C GLY A 272 -27.10 -16.20 -21.73
N ILE A 273 -26.15 -16.88 -21.08
CA ILE A 273 -26.38 -18.16 -20.39
C ILE A 273 -27.36 -17.96 -19.24
N ALA A 274 -27.25 -16.89 -18.47
CA ALA A 274 -28.12 -16.60 -17.33
C ALA A 274 -29.59 -16.50 -17.71
N THR A 275 -29.93 -16.15 -18.94
CA THR A 275 -31.33 -16.06 -19.40
C THR A 275 -32.00 -17.44 -19.53
N THR A 276 -31.23 -18.50 -19.76
CA THR A 276 -31.77 -19.87 -20.00
C THR A 276 -31.40 -20.83 -18.88
N THR A 277 -30.20 -20.74 -18.34
CA THR A 277 -29.66 -21.63 -17.31
C THR A 277 -28.90 -20.86 -16.23
N PRO A 278 -29.61 -20.14 -15.34
CA PRO A 278 -28.94 -19.27 -14.32
C PRO A 278 -28.05 -20.10 -13.38
N THR A 279 -28.40 -21.34 -13.06
CA THR A 279 -27.61 -22.24 -12.20
C THR A 279 -26.22 -22.55 -12.78
N VAL A 280 -26.07 -22.51 -14.11
CA VAL A 280 -24.74 -22.66 -14.75
C VAL A 280 -23.87 -21.46 -14.47
N VAL A 281 -24.43 -20.26 -14.46
CA VAL A 281 -23.69 -19.03 -14.13
C VAL A 281 -23.27 -19.03 -12.67
N GLU A 282 -24.19 -19.43 -11.75
CA GLU A 282 -23.86 -19.60 -10.33
C GLU A 282 -22.69 -20.55 -10.12
N MET A 283 -22.69 -21.70 -10.82
CA MET A 283 -21.59 -22.66 -10.76
C MET A 283 -20.27 -22.09 -11.32
N ILE A 284 -20.32 -21.32 -12.42
CA ILE A 284 -19.11 -20.68 -12.99
C ILE A 284 -18.56 -19.63 -12.02
N GLU A 285 -19.42 -18.82 -11.41
CA GLU A 285 -19.02 -17.83 -10.41
C GLU A 285 -18.40 -18.50 -9.18
N ASP A 286 -18.97 -19.61 -8.71
CA ASP A 286 -18.42 -20.40 -7.62
C ASP A 286 -17.02 -20.93 -7.96
N LEU A 287 -16.84 -21.51 -9.16
CA LEU A 287 -15.55 -22.03 -9.64
C LEU A 287 -14.46 -20.94 -9.78
N LEU A 288 -14.87 -19.68 -9.99
CA LEU A 288 -13.96 -18.53 -10.10
C LEU A 288 -13.68 -17.86 -8.75
N THR A 289 -14.36 -18.28 -7.65
CA THR A 289 -14.23 -17.69 -6.33
C THR A 289 -13.54 -18.69 -5.38
N PRO A 290 -12.21 -18.65 -5.21
CA PRO A 290 -11.44 -19.71 -4.51
C PRO A 290 -11.82 -19.94 -3.05
N GLU A 291 -12.47 -18.98 -2.41
CA GLU A 291 -12.76 -18.99 -0.96
C GLU A 291 -14.08 -19.69 -0.60
N GLN A 292 -14.97 -19.94 -1.57
CA GLN A 292 -16.30 -20.48 -1.32
C GLN A 292 -16.64 -21.60 -2.34
N GLY A 293 -17.03 -22.76 -1.85
CA GLY A 293 -17.55 -23.84 -2.68
C GLY A 293 -16.49 -24.63 -3.46
N PHE A 294 -16.63 -24.66 -4.77
CA PHE A 294 -15.70 -25.33 -5.68
C PHE A 294 -14.73 -24.33 -6.30
N ALA A 295 -13.49 -24.76 -6.49
CA ALA A 295 -12.48 -23.98 -7.21
C ALA A 295 -11.77 -24.85 -8.25
N VAL A 296 -11.41 -24.24 -9.38
CA VAL A 296 -10.53 -24.90 -10.36
C VAL A 296 -9.08 -24.70 -9.91
N ALA A 297 -8.32 -25.79 -9.83
CA ALA A 297 -6.92 -25.77 -9.42
C ALA A 297 -6.06 -26.64 -10.35
N GLU A 298 -4.75 -26.38 -10.34
CA GLU A 298 -3.75 -27.23 -11.00
C GLU A 298 -2.93 -27.97 -9.95
N ARG A 299 -2.61 -29.25 -10.20
CA ARG A 299 -1.65 -30.03 -9.43
C ARG A 299 -0.79 -30.90 -10.35
N ASP A 300 0.38 -31.23 -9.90
CA ASP A 300 1.22 -32.23 -10.60
C ASP A 300 0.59 -33.62 -10.50
N VAL A 301 0.87 -34.46 -11.49
CA VAL A 301 0.45 -35.89 -11.49
C VAL A 301 1.27 -36.62 -10.41
N GLU A 302 0.58 -37.39 -9.56
CA GLU A 302 1.24 -38.23 -8.58
C GLU A 302 1.91 -39.47 -9.25
N PRO A 303 3.03 -39.99 -8.68
CA PRO A 303 3.70 -41.16 -9.25
C PRO A 303 2.79 -42.39 -9.43
N SER A 304 1.79 -42.54 -8.59
CA SER A 304 0.79 -43.60 -8.63
C SER A 304 -0.24 -43.46 -9.77
N GLU A 305 -0.37 -42.26 -10.32
CA GLU A 305 -1.33 -41.93 -11.38
C GLU A 305 -0.72 -42.01 -12.78
N VAL A 306 0.61 -42.06 -12.87
CA VAL A 306 1.33 -42.12 -14.14
C VAL A 306 0.95 -43.37 -14.91
N GLY A 307 0.60 -43.24 -16.18
CA GLY A 307 0.11 -44.30 -17.05
C GLY A 307 -1.38 -44.60 -16.88
N GLY A 308 -2.04 -44.03 -15.86
CA GLY A 308 -3.47 -44.15 -15.65
C GLY A 308 -4.28 -43.14 -16.49
N SER A 309 -5.56 -43.35 -16.61
CA SER A 309 -6.48 -42.45 -17.28
C SER A 309 -6.99 -41.37 -16.31
N PRO A 310 -6.98 -40.07 -16.68
CA PRO A 310 -7.53 -39.02 -15.84
C PRO A 310 -9.02 -39.19 -15.51
N ARG A 311 -9.73 -40.00 -16.28
CA ARG A 311 -11.17 -40.29 -16.05
C ARG A 311 -11.45 -41.23 -14.86
N HIS A 312 -10.42 -41.94 -14.38
CA HIS A 312 -10.54 -42.89 -13.28
C HIS A 312 -9.95 -42.37 -11.96
N LEU A 313 -9.52 -41.13 -11.93
CA LEU A 313 -9.02 -40.50 -10.70
C LEU A 313 -10.17 -40.14 -9.75
N GLY A 314 -9.87 -40.01 -8.47
CA GLY A 314 -10.86 -39.62 -7.46
C GLY A 314 -11.24 -38.13 -7.56
N ASP A 315 -10.44 -37.32 -8.25
CA ASP A 315 -10.71 -35.91 -8.51
C ASP A 315 -11.62 -35.72 -9.72
N ILE A 316 -12.39 -34.65 -9.75
CA ILE A 316 -13.11 -34.20 -10.95
C ILE A 316 -12.13 -33.49 -11.86
N VAL A 317 -11.47 -34.22 -12.76
CA VAL A 317 -10.48 -33.69 -13.68
C VAL A 317 -11.18 -33.11 -14.91
N LEU A 318 -10.86 -31.84 -15.24
CA LEU A 318 -11.39 -31.13 -16.40
C LEU A 318 -10.47 -31.23 -17.62
N GLY A 319 -9.17 -31.33 -17.39
CA GLY A 319 -8.17 -31.41 -18.43
C GLY A 319 -6.77 -31.73 -17.89
N VAL A 320 -5.85 -31.92 -18.81
CA VAL A 320 -4.43 -32.20 -18.56
C VAL A 320 -3.61 -31.11 -19.26
N VAL A 321 -2.65 -30.53 -18.57
CA VAL A 321 -1.70 -29.59 -19.16
C VAL A 321 -0.42 -30.36 -19.48
N ARG A 322 -0.14 -30.55 -20.78
CA ARG A 322 1.04 -31.26 -21.28
C ARG A 322 1.82 -30.31 -22.18
N GLY A 323 3.11 -30.11 -21.88
CA GLY A 323 3.94 -29.18 -22.67
C GLY A 323 3.48 -27.71 -22.69
N GLY A 324 2.61 -27.31 -21.74
CA GLY A 324 2.00 -25.98 -21.67
C GLY A 324 0.68 -25.83 -22.45
N GLU A 325 0.19 -26.89 -23.09
CA GLU A 325 -1.10 -26.91 -23.76
C GLU A 325 -2.16 -27.65 -22.92
N LEU A 326 -3.37 -27.11 -22.89
CA LEU A 326 -4.50 -27.70 -22.20
C LEU A 326 -5.21 -28.70 -23.13
N ILE A 327 -5.19 -29.96 -22.77
CA ILE A 327 -5.88 -31.07 -23.47
C ILE A 327 -7.07 -31.47 -22.61
N ARG A 328 -8.25 -31.55 -23.23
CA ARG A 328 -9.49 -31.91 -22.49
C ARG A 328 -9.55 -33.39 -22.18
N VAL A 329 -10.13 -33.76 -21.04
CA VAL A 329 -10.31 -35.16 -20.59
C VAL A 329 -11.12 -36.02 -21.59
N GLY A 330 -11.55 -35.61 -22.68
CA GLY A 330 -12.23 -36.40 -23.71
C GLY A 330 -11.34 -36.78 -24.90
N GLU A 331 -10.16 -36.21 -24.98
CA GLU A 331 -9.26 -36.38 -26.13
C GLU A 331 -8.38 -37.63 -25.91
N ALA A 332 -8.13 -38.39 -26.99
CA ALA A 332 -7.37 -39.65 -26.92
C ALA A 332 -5.91 -39.47 -26.48
N GLU A 333 -5.40 -38.28 -26.63
CA GLU A 333 -4.01 -37.91 -26.31
C GLU A 333 -3.71 -37.95 -24.80
N VAL A 334 -4.74 -37.93 -23.94
CA VAL A 334 -4.60 -37.97 -22.48
C VAL A 334 -5.16 -39.25 -21.85
N ASP A 335 -5.37 -40.31 -22.63
CA ASP A 335 -5.80 -41.62 -22.09
C ASP A 335 -4.77 -42.23 -21.13
N ALA A 336 -3.48 -41.79 -21.20
CA ALA A 336 -2.42 -42.14 -20.27
C ALA A 336 -1.70 -40.89 -19.80
N LEU A 337 -1.63 -40.67 -18.49
CA LEU A 337 -0.95 -39.57 -17.85
C LEU A 337 0.57 -39.75 -17.87
N GLU A 338 1.30 -38.67 -18.13
CA GLU A 338 2.74 -38.61 -18.07
C GLU A 338 3.21 -37.94 -16.76
N ALA A 339 4.44 -38.26 -16.31
CA ALA A 339 4.99 -37.73 -15.07
C ALA A 339 5.20 -36.20 -15.07
N THR A 340 5.24 -35.60 -16.26
CA THR A 340 5.39 -34.14 -16.45
C THR A 340 4.09 -33.40 -16.62
N ASP A 341 2.95 -34.12 -16.65
CA ASP A 341 1.63 -33.54 -16.81
C ASP A 341 1.19 -32.83 -15.53
N LYS A 342 0.31 -31.84 -15.72
CA LYS A 342 -0.46 -31.24 -14.63
C LYS A 342 -1.94 -31.50 -14.85
N LEU A 343 -2.64 -31.80 -13.78
CA LEU A 343 -4.08 -31.98 -13.80
C LEU A 343 -4.78 -30.66 -13.49
N LEU A 344 -5.70 -30.27 -14.37
CA LEU A 344 -6.67 -29.21 -14.10
C LEU A 344 -7.91 -29.88 -13.51
N TYR A 345 -8.22 -29.64 -12.24
CA TYR A 345 -9.27 -30.35 -11.51
C TYR A 345 -10.10 -29.40 -10.64
N ILE A 346 -11.26 -29.90 -10.19
CA ILE A 346 -12.11 -29.16 -9.25
C ILE A 346 -11.73 -29.58 -7.84
N ARG A 347 -11.33 -28.65 -7.02
CA ARG A 347 -11.13 -28.85 -5.58
C ARG A 347 -12.29 -28.25 -4.78
N HIS A 348 -12.61 -28.83 -3.62
CA HIS A 348 -13.46 -28.21 -2.62
C HIS A 348 -12.69 -27.16 -1.82
N ALA A 349 -13.25 -25.97 -1.65
CA ALA A 349 -12.75 -25.00 -0.69
C ALA A 349 -12.85 -25.59 0.72
N GLY A 350 -11.69 -25.82 1.38
CA GLY A 350 -11.67 -26.37 2.75
C GLY A 350 -11.12 -27.80 2.91
N ARG A 351 -10.56 -28.36 1.85
CA ARG A 351 -9.72 -29.58 1.95
C ARG A 351 -8.29 -29.32 1.55
#